data_22d5ecc3bc3825a190bb03a81abe2087
#
_entry.id   22d5ecc3bc3825a190bb03a81abe2087
#
_cell.length_a   1.000
_cell.length_b   1.000
_cell.length_c   1.000
_cell.angle_alpha   90.00
_cell.angle_beta   90.00
_cell.angle_gamma   90.00
#
_symmetry.space_group_name_H-M   'P 1'
#
loop_
_entity.id
_entity.type
_entity.pdbx_description
1 polymer ?
#
loop_
_entity_poly.entity_id
_entity_poly.type
_entity_poly.pdbx_seq_one_letter_code
_entity_poly.pdbx_strand_id
1 'polypeptide(L)'
;MRNKLLIEAVGTFFLCLAALVSSNALPVAALLCALIYMGAPVSLAHYNPAVSLAFRLRGRSSTRALWSYIAVQLTAAVLAAMAAGTLLGHDSEHARGAIDALSESAFVGFGVTAAIELLCTFALAFIILMVGTSRLTAGNSYFGVAIAVAVLGLSGTFGDFNPTMNPAVSLASSLVGAFAAIFDGLLGTKTFVTETLFLAKVAPRLFAEVAVQFVGAALAAWFFRVLFPEDR
;
A
#
# COMPACT_ATOMS: atom_id res chain seq x y z
N MET A 1 -8.96 -12.05 17.59
CA MET A 1 -7.76 -11.38 17.08
C MET A 1 -7.03 -12.23 16.04
N ARG A 2 -6.65 -13.48 16.34
CA ARG A 2 -5.90 -14.36 15.42
C ARG A 2 -6.47 -14.40 13.99
N ASN A 3 -7.73 -14.70 13.80
CA ASN A 3 -8.33 -14.78 12.46
C ASN A 3 -8.29 -13.44 11.72
N LYS A 4 -8.47 -12.32 12.42
CA LYS A 4 -8.33 -10.98 11.84
C LYS A 4 -6.93 -10.75 11.29
N LEU A 5 -5.90 -11.11 12.06
CA LEU A 5 -4.50 -10.95 11.64
C LEU A 5 -4.15 -11.85 10.45
N LEU A 6 -4.65 -13.09 10.42
CA LEU A 6 -4.46 -13.99 9.28
C LEU A 6 -5.10 -13.44 8.00
N ILE A 7 -6.31 -12.90 8.07
CA ILE A 7 -6.97 -12.27 6.92
C ILE A 7 -6.21 -11.02 6.47
N GLU A 8 -5.75 -10.17 7.39
CA GLU A 8 -4.92 -9.00 7.05
C GLU A 8 -3.60 -9.44 6.39
N ALA A 9 -2.95 -10.51 6.89
CA ALA A 9 -1.73 -11.05 6.29
C ALA A 9 -1.97 -11.53 4.86
N VAL A 10 -2.97 -12.39 4.65
CA VAL A 10 -3.30 -12.95 3.33
C VAL A 10 -3.70 -11.87 2.35
N GLY A 11 -4.60 -10.96 2.76
CA GLY A 11 -5.06 -9.88 1.88
C GLY A 11 -3.94 -8.90 1.52
N THR A 12 -3.10 -8.51 2.48
CA THR A 12 -1.96 -7.63 2.20
C THR A 12 -0.91 -8.31 1.32
N PHE A 13 -0.62 -9.59 1.57
CA PHE A 13 0.32 -10.36 0.74
C PHE A 13 -0.10 -10.38 -0.72
N PHE A 14 -1.33 -10.80 -1.01
CA PHE A 14 -1.81 -10.88 -2.39
C PHE A 14 -1.99 -9.50 -3.04
N LEU A 15 -2.38 -8.49 -2.28
CA LEU A 15 -2.45 -7.12 -2.79
C LEU A 15 -1.07 -6.60 -3.19
N CYS A 16 -0.07 -6.75 -2.32
CA CYS A 16 1.31 -6.36 -2.62
C CYS A 16 1.87 -7.16 -3.80
N LEU A 17 1.66 -8.49 -3.81
CA LEU A 17 2.11 -9.33 -4.91
C LEU A 17 1.50 -8.90 -6.25
N ALA A 18 0.19 -8.63 -6.29
CA ALA A 18 -0.47 -8.12 -7.48
C ALA A 18 0.09 -6.77 -7.93
N ALA A 19 0.32 -5.85 -7.00
CA ALA A 19 0.91 -4.53 -7.30
C ALA A 19 2.33 -4.63 -7.87
N LEU A 20 3.10 -5.64 -7.45
CA LEU A 20 4.47 -5.86 -7.92
C LEU A 20 4.55 -6.58 -9.28
N VAL A 21 3.57 -7.42 -9.60
CA VAL A 21 3.60 -8.27 -10.80
C VAL A 21 2.77 -7.69 -11.94
N SER A 22 1.75 -6.90 -11.63
CA SER A 22 0.85 -6.35 -12.65
C SER A 22 1.43 -5.11 -13.33
N SER A 23 1.30 -5.05 -14.64
CA SER A 23 1.74 -3.91 -15.47
C SER A 23 0.78 -2.72 -15.46
N ASN A 24 -0.43 -2.87 -14.89
CA ASN A 24 -1.43 -1.81 -14.83
C ASN A 24 -2.34 -1.97 -13.60
N ALA A 25 -3.12 -0.93 -13.29
CA ALA A 25 -3.94 -0.86 -12.08
C ALA A 25 -5.19 -1.75 -12.10
N LEU A 26 -5.68 -2.19 -13.26
CA LEU A 26 -6.95 -2.93 -13.35
C LEU A 26 -6.91 -4.29 -12.65
N PRO A 27 -5.91 -5.18 -12.87
CA PRO A 27 -5.82 -6.44 -12.13
C PRO A 27 -5.68 -6.23 -10.61
N VAL A 28 -4.92 -5.21 -10.19
CA VAL A 28 -4.73 -4.87 -8.77
C VAL A 28 -6.06 -4.47 -8.14
N ALA A 29 -6.81 -3.56 -8.78
CA ALA A 29 -8.11 -3.11 -8.31
C ALA A 29 -9.15 -4.23 -8.30
N ALA A 30 -9.18 -5.07 -9.33
CA ALA A 30 -10.10 -6.22 -9.40
C ALA A 30 -9.83 -7.23 -8.28
N LEU A 31 -8.54 -7.56 -8.04
CA LEU A 31 -8.17 -8.45 -6.94
C LEU A 31 -8.47 -7.81 -5.59
N LEU A 32 -8.18 -6.52 -5.41
CA LEU A 32 -8.52 -5.79 -4.17
C LEU A 32 -10.01 -5.86 -3.87
N CYS A 33 -10.88 -5.71 -4.88
CA CYS A 33 -12.33 -5.86 -4.73
C CYS A 33 -12.68 -7.23 -4.12
N ALA A 34 -12.15 -8.31 -4.68
CA ALA A 34 -12.39 -9.66 -4.20
C ALA A 34 -11.85 -9.87 -2.76
N LEU A 35 -10.63 -9.38 -2.49
CA LEU A 35 -10.02 -9.44 -1.15
C LEU A 35 -10.83 -8.67 -0.11
N ILE A 36 -11.38 -7.51 -0.47
CA ILE A 36 -12.24 -6.73 0.43
C ILE A 36 -13.49 -7.55 0.81
N TYR A 37 -14.21 -8.13 -0.16
CA TYR A 37 -15.39 -8.94 0.14
C TYR A 37 -15.05 -10.21 0.92
N MET A 38 -13.89 -10.82 0.67
CA MET A 38 -13.39 -11.96 1.43
C MET A 38 -13.11 -11.59 2.90
N GLY A 39 -12.48 -10.45 3.13
CA GLY A 39 -11.91 -10.12 4.45
C GLY A 39 -12.75 -9.20 5.31
N ALA A 40 -13.60 -8.36 4.74
CA ALA A 40 -14.37 -7.36 5.47
C ALA A 40 -15.23 -7.96 6.60
N PRO A 41 -15.89 -9.10 6.44
CA PRO A 41 -16.67 -9.72 7.52
C PRO A 41 -15.82 -10.18 8.71
N VAL A 42 -14.50 -10.35 8.53
CA VAL A 42 -13.59 -10.86 9.56
C VAL A 42 -12.74 -9.78 10.18
N SER A 43 -12.02 -8.99 9.35
CA SER A 43 -11.00 -8.03 9.79
C SER A 43 -11.35 -6.57 9.47
N LEU A 44 -12.37 -6.30 8.68
CA LEU A 44 -12.69 -5.06 7.98
C LEU A 44 -11.78 -4.80 6.78
N ALA A 45 -10.94 -5.76 6.38
CA ALA A 45 -10.13 -5.76 5.17
C ALA A 45 -9.34 -4.45 4.96
N HIS A 46 -8.53 -4.06 5.95
CA HIS A 46 -7.73 -2.83 5.82
C HIS A 46 -6.63 -3.00 4.79
N TYR A 47 -5.83 -4.08 4.87
CA TYR A 47 -4.70 -4.42 3.97
C TYR A 47 -3.72 -3.26 3.70
N ASN A 48 -3.76 -2.24 4.56
CA ASN A 48 -3.07 -0.97 4.38
C ASN A 48 -2.81 -0.32 5.74
N PRO A 49 -1.56 -0.05 6.12
CA PRO A 49 -1.23 0.64 7.38
C PRO A 49 -1.86 2.03 7.52
N ALA A 50 -1.93 2.82 6.43
CA ALA A 50 -2.53 4.15 6.45
C ALA A 50 -4.05 4.07 6.68
N VAL A 51 -4.73 3.12 6.04
CA VAL A 51 -6.16 2.83 6.30
C VAL A 51 -6.36 2.38 7.75
N SER A 52 -5.48 1.54 8.28
CA SER A 52 -5.55 1.11 9.68
C SER A 52 -5.46 2.29 10.66
N LEU A 53 -4.61 3.28 10.36
CA LEU A 53 -4.54 4.54 11.10
C LEU A 53 -5.84 5.35 10.97
N ALA A 54 -6.39 5.49 9.75
CA ALA A 54 -7.64 6.21 9.53
C ALA A 54 -8.80 5.62 10.35
N PHE A 55 -8.95 4.28 10.36
CA PHE A 55 -9.94 3.59 11.20
C PHE A 55 -9.73 3.83 12.70
N ARG A 56 -8.46 3.86 13.15
CA ARG A 56 -8.15 4.18 14.56
C ARG A 56 -8.53 5.61 14.91
N LEU A 57 -8.16 6.58 14.08
CA LEU A 57 -8.48 7.99 14.30
C LEU A 57 -9.98 8.27 14.17
N ARG A 58 -10.68 7.52 13.31
CA ARG A 58 -12.14 7.52 13.19
C ARG A 58 -12.85 6.93 14.43
N GLY A 59 -12.12 6.23 15.32
CA GLY A 59 -12.68 5.58 16.50
C GLY A 59 -13.29 4.19 16.23
N ARG A 60 -13.04 3.60 15.07
CA ARG A 60 -13.57 2.29 14.67
C ARG A 60 -12.62 1.12 14.96
N SER A 61 -11.42 1.38 15.47
CA SER A 61 -10.49 0.35 15.92
C SER A 61 -9.72 0.77 17.17
N SER A 62 -9.18 -0.21 17.93
CA SER A 62 -8.35 0.04 19.10
C SER A 62 -6.89 0.30 18.73
N THR A 63 -6.12 0.95 19.60
CA THR A 63 -4.66 1.15 19.45
C THR A 63 -3.92 -0.20 19.31
N ARG A 64 -4.35 -1.22 20.08
CA ARG A 64 -3.79 -2.58 19.99
C ARG A 64 -4.04 -3.19 18.60
N ALA A 65 -5.24 -3.02 18.06
CA ALA A 65 -5.57 -3.51 16.72
C ALA A 65 -4.74 -2.79 15.65
N LEU A 66 -4.59 -1.45 15.74
CA LEU A 66 -3.76 -0.66 14.84
C LEU A 66 -2.34 -1.25 14.72
N TRP A 67 -1.63 -1.36 15.84
CA TRP A 67 -0.24 -1.84 15.80
C TRP A 67 -0.11 -3.29 15.37
N SER A 68 -1.07 -4.14 15.78
CA SER A 68 -1.10 -5.54 15.33
C SER A 68 -1.36 -5.67 13.83
N TYR A 69 -2.22 -4.82 13.25
CA TYR A 69 -2.48 -4.80 11.82
C TYR A 69 -1.26 -4.28 11.05
N ILE A 70 -0.69 -3.14 11.47
CA ILE A 70 0.52 -2.60 10.84
C ILE A 70 1.64 -3.64 10.82
N ALA A 71 1.90 -4.29 11.94
CA ALA A 71 2.96 -5.30 12.03
C ALA A 71 2.75 -6.45 11.03
N VAL A 72 1.54 -7.03 10.99
CA VAL A 72 1.26 -8.16 10.10
C VAL A 72 1.20 -7.74 8.62
N GLN A 73 0.71 -6.54 8.31
CA GLN A 73 0.68 -5.98 6.97
C GLN A 73 2.10 -5.74 6.42
N LEU A 74 3.00 -5.14 7.22
CA LEU A 74 4.40 -4.93 6.81
C LEU A 74 5.14 -6.25 6.66
N THR A 75 4.90 -7.24 7.54
CA THR A 75 5.47 -8.59 7.38
C THR A 75 4.99 -9.23 6.07
N ALA A 76 3.70 -9.14 5.77
CA ALA A 76 3.13 -9.67 4.53
C ALA A 76 3.71 -8.97 3.28
N ALA A 77 3.96 -7.66 3.36
CA ALA A 77 4.59 -6.89 2.29
C ALA A 77 6.03 -7.37 1.99
N VAL A 78 6.82 -7.63 3.03
CA VAL A 78 8.17 -8.20 2.88
C VAL A 78 8.12 -9.58 2.22
N LEU A 79 7.22 -10.46 2.66
CA LEU A 79 7.04 -11.78 2.06
C LEU A 79 6.57 -11.70 0.60
N ALA A 80 5.70 -10.75 0.26
CA ALA A 80 5.27 -10.51 -1.11
C ALA A 80 6.42 -10.01 -1.99
N ALA A 81 7.27 -9.11 -1.48
CA ALA A 81 8.46 -8.65 -2.19
C ALA A 81 9.46 -9.78 -2.45
N MET A 82 9.68 -10.67 -1.46
CA MET A 82 10.51 -11.86 -1.64
C MET A 82 9.93 -12.79 -2.72
N ALA A 83 8.63 -13.08 -2.67
CA ALA A 83 7.96 -13.91 -3.67
C ALA A 83 8.02 -13.28 -5.07
N ALA A 84 7.74 -11.98 -5.19
CA ALA A 84 7.84 -11.27 -6.46
C ALA A 84 9.27 -11.25 -7.00
N GLY A 85 10.27 -10.97 -6.16
CA GLY A 85 11.69 -10.99 -6.56
C GLY A 85 12.14 -12.34 -7.11
N THR A 86 11.67 -13.44 -6.50
CA THR A 86 11.97 -14.80 -7.00
C THR A 86 11.23 -15.14 -8.29
N LEU A 87 9.99 -14.65 -8.46
CA LEU A 87 9.16 -14.91 -9.65
C LEU A 87 9.57 -14.08 -10.86
N LEU A 88 9.94 -12.82 -10.65
CA LEU A 88 10.21 -11.87 -11.72
C LEU A 88 11.69 -11.90 -12.17
N GLY A 89 12.61 -12.24 -11.28
CA GLY A 89 14.05 -12.14 -11.51
C GLY A 89 14.53 -10.68 -11.65
N HIS A 90 15.84 -10.50 -11.75
CA HIS A 90 16.50 -9.19 -11.81
C HIS A 90 16.20 -8.41 -13.12
N ASP A 91 15.94 -9.11 -14.20
CA ASP A 91 15.74 -8.51 -15.54
C ASP A 91 14.30 -8.02 -15.76
N SER A 92 13.40 -8.15 -14.78
CA SER A 92 12.04 -7.64 -14.88
C SER A 92 12.00 -6.10 -14.93
N GLU A 93 11.06 -5.54 -15.67
CA GLU A 93 10.84 -4.08 -15.73
C GLU A 93 10.58 -3.49 -14.34
N HIS A 94 9.92 -4.23 -13.46
CA HIS A 94 9.63 -3.81 -12.07
C HIS A 94 10.89 -3.73 -11.21
N ALA A 95 11.80 -4.71 -11.32
CA ALA A 95 13.07 -4.67 -10.61
C ALA A 95 13.96 -3.54 -11.15
N ARG A 96 13.98 -3.34 -12.48
CA ARG A 96 14.68 -2.21 -13.11
C ARG A 96 14.08 -0.88 -12.71
N GLY A 97 12.75 -0.71 -12.72
CA GLY A 97 12.07 0.50 -12.29
C GLY A 97 12.38 0.87 -10.83
N ALA A 98 12.47 -0.12 -9.93
CA ALA A 98 12.93 0.11 -8.55
C ALA A 98 14.38 0.61 -8.49
N ILE A 99 15.25 0.12 -9.37
CA ILE A 99 16.66 0.54 -9.47
C ILE A 99 16.77 1.94 -10.12
N ASP A 100 16.02 2.19 -11.19
CA ASP A 100 16.02 3.49 -11.91
C ASP A 100 15.45 4.62 -11.06
N ALA A 101 14.50 4.32 -10.18
CA ALA A 101 13.99 5.28 -9.19
C ALA A 101 15.07 5.80 -8.22
N LEU A 102 16.26 5.19 -8.20
CA LEU A 102 17.43 5.64 -7.45
C LEU A 102 18.32 6.62 -8.21
N SER A 103 18.04 6.90 -9.50
CA SER A 103 18.80 7.86 -10.28
C SER A 103 18.62 9.27 -9.73
N GLU A 104 19.63 10.16 -9.90
CA GLU A 104 19.60 11.53 -9.40
C GLU A 104 18.43 12.38 -9.95
N SER A 105 17.96 12.07 -11.17
CA SER A 105 16.80 12.70 -11.79
C SER A 105 15.49 12.41 -11.03
N ALA A 106 15.40 11.28 -10.33
CA ALA A 106 14.22 10.93 -9.53
C ALA A 106 14.06 11.83 -8.27
N PHE A 107 15.12 12.52 -7.83
CA PHE A 107 15.07 13.39 -6.65
C PHE A 107 14.36 14.73 -6.94
N VAL A 108 14.46 15.24 -8.16
CA VAL A 108 13.85 16.52 -8.58
C VAL A 108 12.32 16.44 -8.57
N GLY A 109 11.75 15.25 -8.87
CA GLY A 109 10.31 15.03 -8.86
C GLY A 109 9.72 14.65 -7.48
N PHE A 110 10.55 14.45 -6.45
CA PHE A 110 10.12 13.90 -5.17
C PHE A 110 9.02 14.72 -4.48
N GLY A 111 9.09 16.04 -4.53
CA GLY A 111 8.05 16.93 -3.94
C GLY A 111 6.69 16.75 -4.58
N VAL A 112 6.63 16.57 -5.90
CA VAL A 112 5.39 16.33 -6.65
C VAL A 112 4.85 14.94 -6.34
N THR A 113 5.71 13.92 -6.36
CA THR A 113 5.31 12.54 -6.02
C THR A 113 4.77 12.45 -4.59
N ALA A 114 5.42 13.10 -3.62
CA ALA A 114 4.97 13.16 -2.23
C ALA A 114 3.61 13.86 -2.09
N ALA A 115 3.38 14.95 -2.83
CA ALA A 115 2.10 15.64 -2.84
C ALA A 115 0.99 14.78 -3.44
N ILE A 116 1.26 14.06 -4.52
CA ILE A 116 0.31 13.13 -5.14
C ILE A 116 0.01 11.95 -4.21
N GLU A 117 1.02 11.36 -3.57
CA GLU A 117 0.81 10.30 -2.56
C GLU A 117 -0.08 10.78 -1.41
N LEU A 118 0.15 11.99 -0.89
CA LEU A 118 -0.68 12.58 0.14
C LEU A 118 -2.13 12.73 -0.33
N LEU A 119 -2.35 13.33 -1.50
CA LEU A 119 -3.68 13.58 -2.05
C LEU A 119 -4.43 12.28 -2.37
N CYS A 120 -3.75 11.33 -3.01
CA CYS A 120 -4.35 10.04 -3.35
C CYS A 120 -4.66 9.21 -2.10
N THR A 121 -3.76 9.20 -1.10
CA THR A 121 -4.02 8.50 0.16
C THR A 121 -5.15 9.15 0.95
N PHE A 122 -5.21 10.50 0.97
CA PHE A 122 -6.35 11.22 1.55
C PHE A 122 -7.66 10.83 0.88
N ALA A 123 -7.74 10.89 -0.45
CA ALA A 123 -8.94 10.58 -1.22
C ALA A 123 -9.38 9.12 -0.98
N LEU A 124 -8.46 8.17 -1.10
CA LEU A 124 -8.73 6.75 -0.87
C LEU A 124 -9.22 6.49 0.56
N ALA A 125 -8.50 7.00 1.57
CA ALA A 125 -8.89 6.83 2.96
C ALA A 125 -10.24 7.46 3.27
N PHE A 126 -10.54 8.64 2.72
CA PHE A 126 -11.83 9.30 2.91
C PHE A 126 -12.98 8.49 2.27
N ILE A 127 -12.80 7.98 1.04
CA ILE A 127 -13.77 7.10 0.38
C ILE A 127 -14.02 5.86 1.23
N ILE A 128 -12.94 5.19 1.70
CA ILE A 128 -13.04 4.00 2.55
C ILE A 128 -13.83 4.31 3.84
N LEU A 129 -13.53 5.43 4.51
CA LEU A 129 -14.25 5.82 5.72
C LEU A 129 -15.74 6.08 5.43
N MET A 130 -16.05 6.73 4.30
CA MET A 130 -17.44 6.99 3.89
C MET A 130 -18.21 5.72 3.63
N VAL A 131 -17.70 4.83 2.75
CA VAL A 131 -18.47 3.64 2.35
C VAL A 131 -18.40 2.52 3.39
N GLY A 132 -17.34 2.47 4.21
CA GLY A 132 -17.10 1.39 5.17
C GLY A 132 -17.46 1.69 6.62
N THR A 133 -17.64 2.98 6.99
CA THR A 133 -17.84 3.34 8.40
C THR A 133 -18.95 4.34 8.68
N SER A 134 -19.44 5.06 7.68
CA SER A 134 -20.45 6.09 7.86
C SER A 134 -21.85 5.49 8.08
N ARG A 135 -22.63 6.12 8.95
CA ARG A 135 -24.04 5.80 9.14
C ARG A 135 -24.86 6.09 7.87
N LEU A 136 -24.44 7.06 7.05
CA LEU A 136 -25.12 7.43 5.80
C LEU A 136 -25.09 6.32 4.75
N THR A 137 -24.09 5.45 4.82
CA THR A 137 -23.90 4.33 3.89
C THR A 137 -24.00 2.97 4.59
N ALA A 138 -24.51 2.94 5.81
CA ALA A 138 -24.63 1.71 6.58
C ALA A 138 -25.45 0.64 5.83
N GLY A 139 -24.95 -0.59 5.81
CA GLY A 139 -25.63 -1.70 5.15
C GLY A 139 -25.49 -1.73 3.62
N ASN A 140 -24.68 -0.83 3.02
CA ASN A 140 -24.43 -0.90 1.58
C ASN A 140 -23.67 -2.18 1.21
N SER A 141 -23.91 -2.68 0.01
CA SER A 141 -23.22 -3.84 -0.56
C SER A 141 -22.15 -3.48 -1.58
N TYR A 142 -22.00 -2.20 -1.92
CA TYR A 142 -21.08 -1.73 -2.97
C TYR A 142 -19.72 -1.27 -2.44
N PHE A 143 -19.46 -1.30 -1.13
CA PHE A 143 -18.24 -0.76 -0.52
C PHE A 143 -16.96 -1.29 -1.16
N GLY A 144 -16.88 -2.60 -1.45
CA GLY A 144 -15.69 -3.21 -2.06
C GLY A 144 -15.46 -2.72 -3.49
N VAL A 145 -16.52 -2.59 -4.28
CA VAL A 145 -16.46 -2.05 -5.65
C VAL A 145 -16.05 -0.58 -5.62
N ALA A 146 -16.65 0.23 -4.74
CA ALA A 146 -16.34 1.66 -4.64
C ALA A 146 -14.86 1.90 -4.30
N ILE A 147 -14.29 1.11 -3.37
CA ILE A 147 -12.88 1.20 -2.99
C ILE A 147 -11.97 0.77 -4.15
N ALA A 148 -12.30 -0.34 -4.82
CA ALA A 148 -11.53 -0.84 -5.96
C ALA A 148 -11.52 0.15 -7.13
N VAL A 149 -12.67 0.75 -7.45
CA VAL A 149 -12.79 1.77 -8.50
C VAL A 149 -12.05 3.06 -8.11
N ALA A 150 -12.03 3.43 -6.83
CA ALA A 150 -11.22 4.54 -6.35
C ALA A 150 -9.72 4.30 -6.57
N VAL A 151 -9.22 3.11 -6.22
CA VAL A 151 -7.81 2.74 -6.51
C VAL A 151 -7.52 2.80 -8.01
N LEU A 152 -8.39 2.20 -8.83
CA LEU A 152 -8.24 2.21 -10.28
C LEU A 152 -8.21 3.64 -10.84
N GLY A 153 -9.15 4.48 -10.43
CA GLY A 153 -9.27 5.87 -10.88
C GLY A 153 -8.08 6.73 -10.47
N LEU A 154 -7.66 6.65 -9.20
CA LEU A 154 -6.51 7.40 -8.69
C LEU A 154 -5.21 6.96 -9.36
N SER A 155 -4.98 5.65 -9.48
CA SER A 155 -3.80 5.12 -10.18
C SER A 155 -3.82 5.44 -11.67
N GLY A 156 -4.98 5.42 -12.32
CA GLY A 156 -5.10 5.79 -13.74
C GLY A 156 -4.89 7.28 -14.00
N THR A 157 -5.36 8.15 -13.08
CA THR A 157 -5.21 9.62 -13.20
C THR A 157 -3.78 10.08 -12.97
N PHE A 158 -3.09 9.45 -12.03
CA PHE A 158 -1.74 9.82 -11.62
C PHE A 158 -0.69 8.75 -11.94
N GLY A 159 -0.95 7.91 -12.97
CA GLY A 159 -0.14 6.74 -13.29
C GLY A 159 1.33 7.03 -13.55
N ASP A 160 1.66 8.17 -14.16
CA ASP A 160 3.04 8.61 -14.39
C ASP A 160 3.85 8.80 -13.10
N PHE A 161 3.17 9.00 -11.97
CA PHE A 161 3.78 9.14 -10.63
C PHE A 161 3.67 7.87 -9.79
N ASN A 162 2.92 6.87 -10.28
CA ASN A 162 2.72 5.56 -9.67
C ASN A 162 2.37 5.60 -8.16
N PRO A 163 1.29 6.32 -7.76
CA PRO A 163 0.95 6.44 -6.36
C PRO A 163 0.54 5.08 -5.79
N THR A 164 1.19 4.68 -4.70
CA THR A 164 0.91 3.41 -4.03
C THR A 164 -0.24 3.51 -3.02
N MET A 165 -0.44 4.70 -2.41
CA MET A 165 -1.49 5.00 -1.43
C MET A 165 -1.50 4.04 -0.22
N ASN A 166 -0.42 3.27 -0.03
CA ASN A 166 -0.37 2.17 0.91
C ASN A 166 1.07 1.91 1.38
N PRO A 167 1.42 2.20 2.65
CA PRO A 167 2.76 1.94 3.19
C PRO A 167 3.27 0.50 3.03
N ALA A 168 2.38 -0.49 2.99
CA ALA A 168 2.78 -1.88 2.76
C ALA A 168 3.19 -2.11 1.29
N VAL A 169 2.45 -1.52 0.34
CA VAL A 169 2.81 -1.58 -1.09
C VAL A 169 4.10 -0.80 -1.35
N SER A 170 4.26 0.41 -0.79
CA SER A 170 5.51 1.20 -0.91
C SER A 170 6.72 0.43 -0.39
N LEU A 171 6.58 -0.25 0.77
CA LEU A 171 7.64 -1.09 1.31
C LEU A 171 7.96 -2.26 0.37
N ALA A 172 6.94 -2.97 -0.12
CA ALA A 172 7.12 -4.11 -1.01
C ALA A 172 7.80 -3.68 -2.33
N SER A 173 7.35 -2.58 -2.94
CA SER A 173 7.94 -2.02 -4.16
C SER A 173 9.39 -1.59 -3.97
N SER A 174 9.73 -1.06 -2.79
CA SER A 174 11.10 -0.67 -2.45
C SER A 174 12.02 -1.86 -2.23
N LEU A 175 11.50 -3.04 -1.88
CA LEU A 175 12.31 -4.23 -1.54
C LEU A 175 12.43 -5.24 -2.67
N VAL A 176 11.51 -5.24 -3.65
CA VAL A 176 11.47 -6.28 -4.71
C VAL A 176 12.76 -6.35 -5.50
N GLY A 177 13.36 -5.20 -5.84
CA GLY A 177 14.64 -5.16 -6.56
C GLY A 177 15.80 -5.74 -5.75
N ALA A 178 15.86 -5.48 -4.44
CA ALA A 178 16.87 -6.05 -3.56
C ALA A 178 16.73 -7.58 -3.45
N PHE A 179 15.51 -8.09 -3.31
CA PHE A 179 15.29 -9.55 -3.27
C PHE A 179 15.58 -10.22 -4.61
N ALA A 180 15.26 -9.60 -5.74
CA ALA A 180 15.64 -10.09 -7.05
C ALA A 180 17.18 -10.20 -7.20
N ALA A 181 17.92 -9.16 -6.78
CA ALA A 181 19.38 -9.15 -6.83
C ALA A 181 20.00 -10.20 -5.91
N ILE A 182 19.47 -10.39 -4.69
CA ILE A 182 19.93 -11.44 -3.76
C ILE A 182 19.72 -12.83 -4.38
N PHE A 183 18.55 -13.06 -4.96
CA PHE A 183 18.22 -14.36 -5.57
C PHE A 183 19.13 -14.67 -6.77
N ASP A 184 19.39 -13.71 -7.63
CA ASP A 184 20.32 -13.86 -8.76
C ASP A 184 21.76 -14.08 -8.29
N GLY A 185 22.18 -13.43 -7.20
CA GLY A 185 23.47 -13.65 -6.57
C GLY A 185 23.63 -15.06 -6.03
N LEU A 186 22.57 -15.65 -5.42
CA LEU A 186 22.56 -17.04 -4.95
C LEU A 186 22.65 -18.05 -6.10
N LEU A 187 22.11 -17.71 -7.28
CA LEU A 187 22.21 -18.52 -8.48
C LEU A 187 23.53 -18.35 -9.24
N GLY A 188 24.45 -17.50 -8.75
CA GLY A 188 25.76 -17.27 -9.36
C GLY A 188 25.74 -16.42 -10.62
N THR A 189 24.67 -15.67 -10.85
CA THR A 189 24.47 -14.91 -12.10
C THR A 189 25.05 -13.49 -12.08
N LYS A 190 25.29 -12.87 -10.90
CA LYS A 190 25.91 -11.52 -10.76
C LYS A 190 26.49 -11.22 -9.37
N THR A 191 27.33 -10.18 -9.28
CA THR A 191 28.11 -9.80 -8.10
C THR A 191 27.36 -8.87 -7.12
N PHE A 192 27.52 -9.13 -5.84
CA PHE A 192 26.90 -8.58 -4.62
C PHE A 192 27.17 -7.08 -4.29
N VAL A 193 27.74 -6.26 -5.15
CA VAL A 193 28.37 -4.98 -4.78
C VAL A 193 27.42 -3.78 -4.67
N THR A 194 26.16 -3.90 -5.08
CA THR A 194 25.22 -2.75 -5.18
C THR A 194 24.24 -2.59 -4.01
N GLU A 195 24.16 -3.54 -3.10
CA GLU A 195 23.03 -3.63 -2.14
C GLU A 195 23.07 -2.63 -1.00
N THR A 196 24.24 -2.34 -0.45
CA THR A 196 24.38 -1.36 0.66
C THR A 196 24.05 0.05 0.18
N LEU A 197 24.44 0.39 -1.05
CA LEU A 197 24.16 1.68 -1.67
C LEU A 197 22.65 1.82 -2.03
N PHE A 198 22.02 0.71 -2.42
CA PHE A 198 20.59 0.63 -2.69
C PHE A 198 19.77 0.99 -1.45
N LEU A 199 19.99 0.32 -0.33
CA LEU A 199 19.26 0.58 0.90
C LEU A 199 19.47 2.00 1.42
N ALA A 200 20.68 2.54 1.33
CA ALA A 200 21.00 3.91 1.75
C ALA A 200 20.24 4.99 0.94
N LYS A 201 19.97 4.74 -0.34
CA LYS A 201 19.23 5.68 -1.19
C LYS A 201 17.70 5.47 -1.12
N VAL A 202 17.24 4.23 -0.99
CA VAL A 202 15.81 3.90 -0.94
C VAL A 202 15.17 4.30 0.39
N ALA A 203 15.86 4.08 1.50
CA ALA A 203 15.26 4.26 2.82
C ALA A 203 14.72 5.69 3.07
N PRO A 204 15.47 6.79 2.81
CA PRO A 204 14.95 8.14 3.04
C PRO A 204 13.70 8.45 2.22
N ARG A 205 13.65 8.00 0.96
CA ARG A 205 12.51 8.20 0.07
C ARG A 205 11.29 7.43 0.57
N LEU A 206 11.47 6.14 0.91
CA LEU A 206 10.42 5.31 1.46
C LEU A 206 9.84 5.90 2.76
N PHE A 207 10.71 6.36 3.68
CA PHE A 207 10.25 6.98 4.92
C PHE A 207 9.41 8.23 4.67
N ALA A 208 9.83 9.09 3.75
CA ALA A 208 9.08 10.29 3.42
C ALA A 208 7.76 9.97 2.72
N GLU A 209 7.73 9.01 1.79
CA GLU A 209 6.53 8.54 1.12
C GLU A 209 5.53 7.95 2.13
N VAL A 210 5.97 7.05 2.98
CA VAL A 210 5.16 6.46 4.05
C VAL A 210 4.63 7.53 5.02
N ALA A 211 5.45 8.53 5.37
CA ALA A 211 5.03 9.62 6.24
C ALA A 211 3.89 10.44 5.62
N VAL A 212 3.97 10.82 4.35
CA VAL A 212 2.90 11.59 3.69
C VAL A 212 1.62 10.77 3.49
N GLN A 213 1.72 9.45 3.29
CA GLN A 213 0.56 8.55 3.27
C GLN A 213 -0.15 8.51 4.63
N PHE A 214 0.58 8.41 5.72
CA PHE A 214 -0.02 8.50 7.07
C PHE A 214 -0.64 9.86 7.33
N VAL A 215 -0.04 10.96 6.88
CA VAL A 215 -0.62 12.31 6.96
C VAL A 215 -1.91 12.38 6.14
N GLY A 216 -1.93 11.87 4.91
CA GLY A 216 -3.14 11.83 4.08
C GLY A 216 -4.29 11.08 4.75
N ALA A 217 -4.00 9.90 5.32
CA ALA A 217 -4.99 9.10 6.06
C ALA A 217 -5.50 9.80 7.33
N ALA A 218 -4.61 10.49 8.06
CA ALA A 218 -4.98 11.26 9.26
C ALA A 218 -5.85 12.46 8.91
N LEU A 219 -5.53 13.18 7.84
CA LEU A 219 -6.34 14.27 7.31
C LEU A 219 -7.72 13.78 6.86
N ALA A 220 -7.82 12.63 6.22
CA ALA A 220 -9.10 12.04 5.84
C ALA A 220 -9.99 11.72 7.06
N ALA A 221 -9.41 11.15 8.11
CA ALA A 221 -10.13 10.86 9.34
C ALA A 221 -10.54 12.14 10.09
N TRP A 222 -9.68 13.15 10.10
CA TRP A 222 -9.99 14.45 10.68
C TRP A 222 -11.12 15.13 9.90
N PHE A 223 -11.02 15.19 8.57
CA PHE A 223 -12.02 15.80 7.70
C PHE A 223 -13.38 15.11 7.81
N PHE A 224 -13.39 13.77 7.88
CA PHE A 224 -14.61 13.01 8.15
C PHE A 224 -15.28 13.45 9.45
N ARG A 225 -14.52 13.61 10.53
CA ARG A 225 -15.06 14.01 11.84
C ARG A 225 -15.57 15.44 11.88
N VAL A 226 -15.00 16.32 11.05
CA VAL A 226 -15.45 17.71 10.89
C VAL A 226 -16.77 17.75 10.13
N LEU A 227 -16.89 16.98 9.04
CA LEU A 227 -18.10 16.96 8.22
C LEU A 227 -19.26 16.21 8.89
N PHE A 228 -18.98 15.19 9.67
CA PHE A 228 -19.99 14.32 10.27
C PHE A 228 -19.77 14.18 11.80
N PRO A 229 -19.94 15.28 12.58
CA PRO A 229 -19.66 15.28 14.03
C PRO A 229 -20.58 14.33 14.79
N GLU A 230 -21.80 14.08 14.28
CA GLU A 230 -22.78 13.16 14.88
C GLU A 230 -22.52 11.68 14.55
N ASP A 231 -21.64 11.40 13.59
CA ASP A 231 -21.26 10.04 13.18
C ASP A 231 -19.97 9.61 13.88
N ARG A 232 -19.96 9.67 15.21
CA ARG A 232 -18.80 9.29 16.05
C ARG A 232 -18.91 7.83 16.53
#